data_b7c576a62231e6ec74df6ddb2cc867ce
#
_entry.id   b7c576a62231e6ec74df6ddb2cc867ce
#
_cell.length_a   1.000
_cell.length_b   1.000
_cell.length_c   1.000
_cell.angle_alpha   90.00
_cell.angle_beta   90.00
_cell.angle_gamma   90.00
#
_symmetry.space_group_name_H-M   'P 1'
#
loop_
_entity.id
_entity.type
_entity.pdbx_description
1 polymer ?
#
loop_
_entity_poly.entity_id
_entity_poly.type
_entity_poly.pdbx_seq_one_letter_code
_entity_poly.pdbx_strand_id
1 'polypeptide(L)'
;MYFHMEDVRDALLQPNLSDEDVAESTEYVDGLAARLGVSPERIRTPVAYPIRQLALFYALMVCARNASDMTSGRSMEAGDDPYEKKRVVYEREYMRWEARISAETFTGAEGKDLGENFPLTAKVGRG
;
A
#
# COMPACT_ATOMS: atom_id res chain seq x y z
N MET A 1 -3.62 -0.30 10.96
CA MET A 1 -2.36 -0.26 10.21
C MET A 1 -2.19 -1.56 9.44
N TYR A 2 -1.95 -1.45 8.16
CA TYR A 2 -1.92 -2.61 7.28
C TYR A 2 -0.51 -3.11 6.94
N PHE A 3 0.51 -2.43 7.41
CA PHE A 3 1.89 -2.88 7.23
C PHE A 3 2.64 -2.68 8.55
N HIS A 4 3.85 -3.24 8.64
CA HIS A 4 4.67 -3.10 9.85
C HIS A 4 5.78 -2.09 9.60
N MET A 5 6.18 -1.38 10.65
CA MET A 5 7.25 -0.40 10.52
C MET A 5 8.56 -1.03 10.01
N GLU A 6 8.77 -2.29 10.35
CA GLU A 6 9.96 -3.00 9.85
C GLU A 6 9.92 -3.28 8.35
N ASP A 7 8.75 -3.09 7.71
CA ASP A 7 8.66 -3.19 6.26
C ASP A 7 9.22 -1.97 5.55
N VAL A 8 9.39 -0.87 6.28
CA VAL A 8 9.89 0.39 5.72
C VAL A 8 11.39 0.28 5.51
N ARG A 9 11.81 0.30 4.25
CA ARG A 9 13.22 0.11 3.88
C ARG A 9 13.86 1.37 3.32
N ASP A 10 13.10 2.46 3.26
CA ASP A 10 13.61 3.71 2.67
C ASP A 10 14.29 4.53 3.76
N ALA A 11 15.61 4.63 3.69
CA ALA A 11 16.39 5.32 4.72
C ALA A 11 16.12 6.82 4.72
N LEU A 12 15.73 7.39 3.58
CA LEU A 12 15.42 8.82 3.52
C LEU A 12 14.10 9.14 4.18
N LEU A 13 13.09 8.32 3.96
CA LEU A 13 11.74 8.60 4.44
C LEU A 13 11.43 8.04 5.81
N GLN A 14 12.09 6.95 6.20
CA GLN A 14 11.79 6.30 7.46
C GLN A 14 11.79 7.25 8.67
N PRO A 15 12.78 8.14 8.83
CA PRO A 15 12.76 9.05 9.98
C PRO A 15 11.65 10.09 9.92
N ASN A 16 11.08 10.32 8.74
CA ASN A 16 10.04 11.32 8.54
C ASN A 16 8.62 10.76 8.55
N LEU A 17 8.51 9.43 8.56
CA LEU A 17 7.20 8.78 8.50
C LEU A 17 6.47 9.01 9.82
N SER A 18 5.35 9.71 9.76
CA SER A 18 4.57 10.08 10.94
C SER A 18 3.35 9.18 11.11
N ASP A 19 2.78 9.22 12.31
CA ASP A 19 1.55 8.50 12.58
C ASP A 19 0.41 8.99 11.68
N GLU A 20 0.43 10.26 11.32
CA GLU A 20 -0.57 10.83 10.43
C GLU A 20 -0.46 10.27 9.02
N ASP A 21 0.76 10.06 8.55
CA ASP A 21 0.99 9.45 7.24
C ASP A 21 0.44 8.03 7.21
N VAL A 22 0.68 7.29 8.28
CA VAL A 22 0.20 5.92 8.41
C VAL A 22 -1.33 5.90 8.49
N ALA A 23 -1.91 6.84 9.23
CA ALA A 23 -3.36 6.94 9.36
C ALA A 23 -4.01 7.23 8.00
N GLU A 24 -3.42 8.11 7.22
CA GLU A 24 -3.94 8.43 5.89
C GLU A 24 -3.90 7.19 4.98
N SER A 25 -2.85 6.41 5.08
CA SER A 25 -2.74 5.15 4.34
C SER A 25 -3.83 4.17 4.75
N THR A 26 -4.07 4.05 6.06
CA THR A 26 -5.11 3.16 6.57
C THR A 26 -6.49 3.57 6.04
N GLU A 27 -6.77 4.87 6.05
CA GLU A 27 -8.02 5.38 5.51
C GLU A 27 -8.16 5.08 4.02
N TYR A 28 -7.07 5.20 3.29
CA TYR A 28 -7.11 4.92 1.86
C TYR A 28 -7.45 3.45 1.58
N VAL A 29 -6.82 2.55 2.31
CA VAL A 29 -7.06 1.12 2.14
C VAL A 29 -8.48 0.75 2.56
N ASP A 30 -8.94 1.30 3.70
CA ASP A 30 -10.32 1.08 4.16
C ASP A 30 -11.32 1.59 3.13
N GLY A 31 -11.04 2.74 2.53
CA GLY A 31 -11.88 3.31 1.49
C GLY A 31 -11.93 2.44 0.24
N LEU A 32 -10.80 1.87 -0.13
CA LEU A 32 -10.75 0.95 -1.27
C LEU A 32 -11.61 -0.29 -1.00
N ALA A 33 -11.47 -0.86 0.21
CA ALA A 33 -12.29 -2.02 0.58
C ALA A 33 -13.78 -1.69 0.49
N ALA A 34 -14.16 -0.52 0.99
CA ALA A 34 -15.56 -0.10 0.95
C ALA A 34 -16.05 0.06 -0.49
N ARG A 35 -15.22 0.63 -1.36
CA ARG A 35 -15.59 0.79 -2.77
C ARG A 35 -15.76 -0.55 -3.47
N LEU A 36 -15.05 -1.57 -2.99
CA LEU A 36 -15.16 -2.93 -3.54
C LEU A 36 -16.27 -3.74 -2.86
N GLY A 37 -17.01 -3.11 -1.95
CA GLY A 37 -18.12 -3.76 -1.29
C GLY A 37 -17.74 -4.65 -0.12
N VAL A 38 -16.56 -4.46 0.45
CA VAL A 38 -16.09 -5.25 1.58
C VAL A 38 -16.24 -4.46 2.86
N SER A 39 -17.05 -4.98 3.80
CA SER A 39 -17.21 -4.35 5.10
C SER A 39 -15.98 -4.63 5.98
N PRO A 40 -15.70 -3.77 6.98
CA PRO A 40 -14.48 -3.91 7.78
C PRO A 40 -14.32 -5.27 8.44
N GLU A 41 -15.40 -5.87 8.93
CA GLU A 41 -15.32 -7.15 9.63
C GLU A 41 -15.03 -8.31 8.67
N ARG A 42 -15.14 -8.09 7.38
CA ARG A 42 -14.84 -9.13 6.39
C ARG A 42 -13.42 -9.07 5.89
N ILE A 43 -12.68 -8.05 6.27
CA ILE A 43 -11.28 -7.93 5.87
C ILE A 43 -10.47 -8.98 6.62
N ARG A 44 -9.83 -9.85 5.86
CA ARG A 44 -9.01 -10.91 6.43
C ARG A 44 -7.79 -10.34 7.14
N THR A 45 -7.45 -10.90 8.30
CA THR A 45 -6.23 -10.54 9.01
C THR A 45 -5.43 -11.79 9.34
N PRO A 46 -4.13 -11.77 9.14
CA PRO A 46 -3.37 -10.67 8.52
C PRO A 46 -3.78 -10.47 7.06
N VAL A 47 -3.67 -9.24 6.58
CA VAL A 47 -4.08 -8.92 5.22
C VAL A 47 -3.18 -9.60 4.21
N ALA A 48 -3.70 -9.78 3.00
CA ALA A 48 -2.93 -10.37 1.91
C ALA A 48 -1.76 -9.47 1.53
N TYR A 49 -0.72 -10.07 1.00
CA TYR A 49 0.50 -9.36 0.63
C TYR A 49 0.25 -8.14 -0.28
N PRO A 50 -0.57 -8.22 -1.33
CA PRO A 50 -0.83 -7.02 -2.16
C PRO A 50 -1.41 -5.85 -1.38
N ILE A 51 -2.27 -6.11 -0.40
CA ILE A 51 -2.85 -5.04 0.42
C ILE A 51 -1.79 -4.44 1.33
N ARG A 52 -0.93 -5.26 1.90
CA ARG A 52 0.18 -4.80 2.72
C ARG A 52 1.12 -3.89 1.91
N GLN A 53 1.43 -4.29 0.68
CA GLN A 53 2.28 -3.50 -0.20
C GLN A 53 1.62 -2.19 -0.61
N LEU A 54 0.32 -2.24 -0.93
CA LEU A 54 -0.43 -1.03 -1.24
C LEU A 54 -0.35 -0.04 -0.09
N ALA A 55 -0.63 -0.50 1.12
CA ALA A 55 -0.63 0.36 2.30
C ALA A 55 0.76 0.96 2.55
N LEU A 56 1.80 0.14 2.42
CA LEU A 56 3.17 0.59 2.61
C LEU A 56 3.55 1.68 1.62
N PHE A 57 3.33 1.43 0.35
CA PHE A 57 3.74 2.39 -0.67
C PHE A 57 2.89 3.65 -0.65
N TYR A 58 1.62 3.53 -0.28
CA TYR A 58 0.79 4.71 -0.12
C TYR A 58 1.30 5.58 1.03
N ALA A 59 1.64 4.97 2.17
CA ALA A 59 2.19 5.70 3.31
C ALA A 59 3.50 6.40 2.95
N LEU A 60 4.37 5.72 2.20
CA LEU A 60 5.63 6.32 1.78
C LEU A 60 5.41 7.46 0.79
N MET A 61 4.43 7.34 -0.09
CA MET A 61 4.07 8.41 -1.01
C MET A 61 3.58 9.65 -0.25
N VAL A 62 2.71 9.45 0.74
CA VAL A 62 2.20 10.54 1.58
C VAL A 62 3.35 11.20 2.34
N CYS A 63 4.23 10.38 2.92
CA CYS A 63 5.39 10.88 3.65
C CYS A 63 6.27 11.75 2.76
N ALA A 64 6.55 11.26 1.55
CA ALA A 64 7.39 12.00 0.60
C ALA A 64 6.72 13.30 0.17
N ARG A 65 5.41 13.27 -0.07
CA ARG A 65 4.64 14.47 -0.45
C ARG A 65 4.72 15.51 0.65
N ASN A 66 4.50 15.11 1.89
CA ASN A 66 4.52 16.03 3.02
C ASN A 66 5.91 16.60 3.26
N ALA A 67 6.93 15.77 3.12
CA ALA A 67 8.32 16.23 3.27
C ALA A 67 8.71 17.21 2.15
N SER A 68 8.25 16.95 0.94
CA SER A 68 8.49 17.85 -0.19
C SER A 68 7.81 19.20 0.05
N ASP A 69 6.56 19.18 0.52
CA ASP A 69 5.84 20.41 0.82
C ASP A 69 6.56 21.24 1.88
N MET A 70 7.12 20.58 2.88
CA MET A 70 7.84 21.28 3.94
C MET A 70 9.13 21.93 3.44
N THR A 71 9.72 21.40 2.38
CA THR A 71 10.97 21.94 1.84
C THR A 71 10.74 22.90 0.69
N SER A 72 9.54 22.99 0.16
CA SER A 72 9.25 23.79 -1.04
C SER A 72 9.47 25.28 -0.86
N GLY A 73 9.49 25.77 0.38
CA GLY A 73 9.76 27.17 0.67
C GLY A 73 11.24 27.52 0.65
N ARG A 74 12.10 26.53 0.47
CA ARG A 74 13.53 26.74 0.39
C ARG A 74 13.92 26.89 -1.07
N SER A 75 15.01 27.55 -1.34
CA SER A 75 15.43 27.82 -2.72
C SER A 75 15.98 26.56 -3.40
N MET A 76 15.15 25.55 -3.48
CA MET A 76 15.52 24.29 -4.10
C MET A 76 14.84 24.18 -5.47
N GLU A 77 15.60 23.83 -6.47
CA GLU A 77 15.04 23.66 -7.80
C GLU A 77 14.21 22.38 -7.86
N ALA A 78 13.16 22.38 -8.67
CA ALA A 78 12.23 21.26 -8.72
C ALA A 78 12.91 19.93 -9.00
N GLY A 79 13.95 19.93 -9.84
CA GLY A 79 14.66 18.70 -10.18
C GLY A 79 15.55 18.16 -9.07
N ASP A 80 15.80 18.97 -8.04
CA ASP A 80 16.73 18.62 -6.99
C ASP A 80 16.07 18.14 -5.70
N ASP A 81 14.73 18.13 -5.67
CA ASP A 81 14.01 17.71 -4.47
C ASP A 81 13.97 16.18 -4.39
N PRO A 82 14.73 15.56 -3.46
CA PRO A 82 14.73 14.12 -3.36
C PRO A 82 13.40 13.55 -2.89
N TYR A 83 12.63 14.33 -2.13
CA TYR A 83 11.32 13.88 -1.66
C TYR A 83 10.31 13.84 -2.80
N GLU A 84 10.37 14.82 -3.70
CA GLU A 84 9.48 14.82 -4.86
C GLU A 84 9.77 13.63 -5.78
N LYS A 85 11.02 13.28 -5.93
CA LYS A 85 11.40 12.10 -6.72
C LYS A 85 10.86 10.84 -6.10
N LYS A 86 10.93 10.72 -4.77
CA LYS A 86 10.38 9.57 -4.05
C LYS A 86 8.86 9.53 -4.18
N ARG A 87 8.22 10.68 -4.08
CA ARG A 87 6.75 10.74 -4.22
C ARG A 87 6.30 10.15 -5.56
N VAL A 88 6.98 10.53 -6.63
CA VAL A 88 6.64 10.02 -7.97
C VAL A 88 6.81 8.51 -8.05
N VAL A 89 7.91 8.00 -7.50
CA VAL A 89 8.18 6.56 -7.50
C VAL A 89 7.11 5.80 -6.72
N TYR A 90 6.80 6.26 -5.51
CA TYR A 90 5.86 5.53 -4.65
C TYR A 90 4.42 5.69 -5.09
N GLU A 91 4.09 6.80 -5.74
CA GLU A 91 2.77 6.94 -6.35
C GLU A 91 2.56 5.86 -7.42
N ARG A 92 3.56 5.66 -8.25
CA ARG A 92 3.51 4.62 -9.28
C ARG A 92 3.41 3.23 -8.66
N GLU A 93 4.16 2.99 -7.59
CA GLU A 93 4.17 1.68 -6.94
C GLU A 93 2.82 1.35 -6.31
N TYR A 94 2.22 2.29 -5.55
CA TYR A 94 0.95 1.96 -4.93
C TYR A 94 -0.15 1.73 -5.97
N MET A 95 -0.11 2.47 -7.07
CA MET A 95 -1.10 2.29 -8.13
C MET A 95 -0.95 0.92 -8.81
N ARG A 96 0.27 0.44 -8.95
CA ARG A 96 0.51 -0.89 -9.51
C ARG A 96 -0.07 -1.97 -8.62
N TRP A 97 0.10 -1.86 -7.31
CA TRP A 97 -0.45 -2.84 -6.39
C TRP A 97 -1.97 -2.75 -6.34
N GLU A 98 -2.50 -1.53 -6.33
CA GLU A 98 -3.95 -1.35 -6.31
C GLU A 98 -4.62 -2.03 -7.50
N ALA A 99 -4.00 -1.98 -8.67
CA ALA A 99 -4.55 -2.59 -9.87
C ALA A 99 -4.73 -4.10 -9.75
N ARG A 100 -4.03 -4.73 -8.80
CA ARG A 100 -4.10 -6.18 -8.59
C ARG A 100 -5.09 -6.58 -7.50
N ILE A 101 -5.71 -5.61 -6.85
CA ILE A 101 -6.53 -5.87 -5.67
C ILE A 101 -8.01 -5.90 -6.06
N SER A 102 -8.69 -6.94 -5.60
CA SER A 102 -10.13 -7.12 -5.77
C SER A 102 -10.77 -7.32 -4.41
N ALA A 103 -12.09 -7.46 -4.39
CA ALA A 103 -12.80 -7.76 -3.14
C ALA A 103 -12.25 -9.05 -2.53
N GLU A 104 -12.00 -10.06 -3.36
CA GLU A 104 -11.49 -11.35 -2.89
C GLU A 104 -10.12 -11.24 -2.25
N THR A 105 -9.31 -10.28 -2.68
CA THR A 105 -8.02 -10.05 -2.04
C THR A 105 -8.21 -9.66 -0.58
N PHE A 106 -9.23 -8.84 -0.31
CA PHE A 106 -9.52 -8.41 1.06
C PHE A 106 -10.11 -9.52 1.92
N THR A 107 -10.99 -10.32 1.35
CA THR A 107 -11.68 -11.35 2.13
C THR A 107 -10.89 -12.63 2.28
N GLY A 108 -9.87 -12.81 1.48
CA GLY A 108 -9.07 -14.02 1.50
C GLY A 108 -9.63 -15.15 0.65
N ALA A 109 -10.75 -14.93 -0.03
CA ALA A 109 -11.34 -15.97 -0.87
C ALA A 109 -10.39 -16.40 -1.97
N GLU A 110 -9.69 -15.43 -2.57
CA GLU A 110 -8.73 -15.69 -3.63
C GLU A 110 -7.58 -16.56 -3.13
N GLY A 111 -7.03 -16.22 -1.97
CA GLY A 111 -5.96 -16.99 -1.37
C GLY A 111 -6.40 -18.37 -0.94
N LYS A 112 -7.65 -18.46 -0.50
CA LYS A 112 -8.21 -19.72 -0.08
C LYS A 112 -8.32 -20.68 -1.28
N ASP A 113 -8.80 -20.16 -2.40
CA ASP A 113 -8.93 -20.96 -3.60
C ASP A 113 -7.58 -21.41 -4.11
N LEU A 114 -6.59 -20.56 -4.04
CA LEU A 114 -5.26 -20.88 -4.50
C LEU A 114 -4.50 -21.76 -3.52
N GLY A 115 -4.60 -21.44 -2.26
CA GLY A 115 -3.78 -22.06 -1.25
C GLY A 115 -4.20 -23.48 -0.91
N GLU A 116 -5.47 -23.70 -0.83
CA GLU A 116 -5.96 -24.99 -0.39
C GLU A 116 -5.88 -26.04 -1.48
N ASN A 117 -5.88 -25.59 -2.72
CA ASN A 117 -5.86 -26.51 -3.85
C ASN A 117 -4.57 -26.49 -4.59
N PHE A 118 -3.63 -25.94 -4.00
CA PHE A 118 -2.43 -25.82 -4.60
C PHE A 118 -1.84 -27.08 -4.82
N PRO A 119 -2.14 -27.50 -4.91
CA PRO A 119 -1.28 -28.04 -5.52
C PRO A 119 -1.46 -27.67 -6.85
N LEU A 120 -1.84 -26.81 -6.85
CA LEU A 120 -2.11 -26.60 -7.66
C LEU A 120 -2.37 -26.74 -8.42
N THR A 121 -2.62 -26.96 -8.71
CA THR A 121 -3.07 -27.07 -9.42
C THR A 121 -3.79 -26.95 -9.93
N ALA A 122 -4.13 -27.02 -10.13
CA ALA A 122 -4.80 -26.98 -10.61
C ALA A 122 -5.60 -26.65 -10.82
N LYS A 123 -5.95 -26.68 -10.81
CA LYS A 123 -6.60 -26.52 -11.12
C LYS A 123 -6.89 -26.04 -11.48
N VAL A 124 -6.63 -25.96 -11.41
CA VAL A 124 -6.98 -25.79 -11.79
C VAL A 124 -7.46 -25.72 -12.03
N GLY A 125 -7.61 -25.70 -12.19
CA GLY A 125 -8.09 -25.85 -12.61
C GLY A 125 -8.71 -25.81 -12.48
N ARG A 126 -8.76 -26.11 -12.46
CA ARG A 126 -9.26 -26.26 -12.35
C ARG A 126 -9.37 -26.30 -12.09
N GLY A 127 -9.22 -26.27 -11.94
CA GLY A 127 -9.29 -26.48 -11.79
C GLY A 127 -9.40 -26.42 -11.57
#